data_9c954d4f9c932064ce3fd6bf280a8aef
#
_entry.id   9c954d4f9c932064ce3fd6bf280a8aef
#
_cell.length_a   1.000
_cell.length_b   1.000
_cell.length_c   1.000
_cell.angle_alpha   90.00
_cell.angle_beta   90.00
_cell.angle_gamma   90.00
#
_symmetry.space_group_name_H-M   'P 1'
#
loop_
_entity.id
_entity.type
_entity.pdbx_description
1 polymer ?
#
loop_
_entity_poly.entity_id
_entity_poly.type
_entity_poly.pdbx_seq_one_letter_code
_entity_poly.pdbx_strand_id
1 'polypeptide(L)'
;LLAALVYVYLSKRKTLHAQEVRHIQEHYEMELESQRKEKEYLEREHKLLLESKNKQIALLKNGLFERLELAKKIKDAKGQSSHIVINDNDWNQLHSLLEGGEEYFVSKLKERYPSLSNDEIQMCMLIRIGLSNEDMANIYCITINSMKRKLYSFKEKMGITDKDQSVRNVIL
;
A
#
# COMPACT_ATOMS: atom_id res chain seq x y z
N LEU A 1 4.61 57.65 -54.67
CA LEU A 1 3.32 56.95 -54.50
C LEU A 1 3.48 55.42 -54.39
N LEU A 2 4.18 54.74 -55.30
CA LEU A 2 4.38 53.30 -55.29
C LEU A 2 5.12 52.80 -54.01
N ALA A 3 6.16 53.47 -53.57
CA ALA A 3 6.93 53.09 -52.36
C ALA A 3 6.05 53.16 -51.05
N ALA A 4 5.16 54.15 -50.99
CA ALA A 4 4.23 54.32 -49.88
C ALA A 4 3.18 53.20 -49.86
N LEU A 5 2.68 52.77 -51.01
CA LEU A 5 1.75 51.60 -51.09
C LEU A 5 2.41 50.29 -50.73
N VAL A 6 3.63 50.08 -51.18
CA VAL A 6 4.43 48.90 -50.79
C VAL A 6 4.69 48.90 -49.30
N TYR A 7 5.05 50.00 -48.70
CA TYR A 7 5.28 50.11 -47.26
C TYR A 7 4.01 49.78 -46.43
N VAL A 8 2.87 50.33 -46.84
CA VAL A 8 1.57 50.08 -46.19
C VAL A 8 1.19 48.60 -46.31
N TYR A 9 1.40 48.02 -47.50
CA TYR A 9 1.13 46.60 -47.72
C TYR A 9 2.01 45.68 -46.82
N LEU A 10 3.31 45.92 -46.77
CA LEU A 10 4.25 45.15 -45.93
C LEU A 10 3.96 45.36 -44.44
N SER A 11 3.60 46.56 -44.03
CA SER A 11 3.21 46.84 -42.64
C SER A 11 1.93 46.08 -42.25
N LYS A 12 0.88 46.13 -43.09
CA LYS A 12 -0.34 45.33 -42.85
C LYS A 12 -0.07 43.85 -42.81
N ARG A 13 0.78 43.33 -43.68
CA ARG A 13 1.14 41.90 -43.69
C ARG A 13 1.86 41.51 -42.42
N LYS A 14 2.77 42.32 -41.89
CA LYS A 14 3.44 42.08 -40.60
C LYS A 14 2.46 42.09 -39.43
N THR A 15 1.51 43.02 -39.40
CA THR A 15 0.51 43.08 -38.32
C THR A 15 -0.42 41.87 -38.34
N LEU A 16 -0.90 41.46 -39.53
CA LEU A 16 -1.73 40.27 -39.68
C LEU A 16 -0.98 39.01 -39.21
N HIS A 17 0.25 38.82 -39.67
CA HIS A 17 1.07 37.67 -39.24
C HIS A 17 1.31 37.68 -37.73
N ALA A 18 1.59 38.84 -37.13
CA ALA A 18 1.77 38.97 -35.70
C ALA A 18 0.47 38.70 -34.91
N GLN A 19 -0.70 38.95 -35.49
CA GLN A 19 -2.00 38.62 -34.90
C GLN A 19 -2.26 37.09 -34.97
N GLU A 20 -1.99 36.48 -36.14
CA GLU A 20 -2.13 35.02 -36.30
C GLU A 20 -1.23 34.25 -35.32
N VAL A 21 0.04 34.66 -35.20
CA VAL A 21 0.97 34.01 -34.26
C VAL A 21 0.49 34.16 -32.82
N ARG A 22 0.01 35.35 -32.44
CA ARG A 22 -0.56 35.55 -31.08
C ARG A 22 -1.77 34.65 -30.82
N HIS A 23 -2.69 34.58 -31.77
CA HIS A 23 -3.88 33.75 -31.63
C HIS A 23 -3.55 32.27 -31.48
N ILE A 24 -2.57 31.77 -32.26
CA ILE A 24 -2.09 30.40 -32.14
C ILE A 24 -1.44 30.17 -30.77
N GLN A 25 -0.65 31.12 -30.30
CA GLN A 25 0.01 31.03 -29.01
C GLN A 25 -0.99 31.03 -27.84
N GLU A 26 -1.97 31.92 -27.86
CA GLU A 26 -3.05 31.99 -26.87
C GLU A 26 -3.88 30.70 -26.86
N HIS A 27 -4.18 30.15 -28.03
CA HIS A 27 -4.89 28.86 -28.12
C HIS A 27 -4.07 27.73 -27.53
N TYR A 28 -2.78 27.68 -27.85
CA TYR A 28 -1.88 26.64 -27.30
C TYR A 28 -1.72 26.72 -25.77
N GLU A 29 -1.60 27.95 -25.25
CA GLU A 29 -1.53 28.19 -23.81
C GLU A 29 -2.83 27.76 -23.08
N MET A 30 -3.99 28.09 -23.68
CA MET A 30 -5.29 27.62 -23.13
C MET A 30 -5.43 26.11 -23.14
N GLU A 31 -4.99 25.45 -24.20
CA GLU A 31 -5.03 23.98 -24.30
C GLU A 31 -4.11 23.33 -23.28
N LEU A 32 -2.89 23.85 -23.11
CA LEU A 32 -1.93 23.37 -22.11
C LEU A 32 -2.46 23.57 -20.69
N GLU A 33 -3.08 24.69 -20.40
CA GLU A 33 -3.68 24.95 -19.09
C GLU A 33 -4.88 24.02 -18.83
N SER A 34 -5.69 23.74 -19.85
CA SER A 34 -6.79 22.77 -19.76
C SER A 34 -6.30 21.37 -19.42
N GLN A 35 -5.29 20.89 -20.15
CA GLN A 35 -4.67 19.57 -19.90
C GLN A 35 -4.07 19.50 -18.50
N ARG A 36 -3.46 20.58 -18.03
CA ARG A 36 -2.88 20.66 -16.68
C ARG A 36 -3.96 20.55 -15.60
N LYS A 37 -5.07 21.26 -15.77
CA LYS A 37 -6.21 21.21 -14.85
C LYS A 37 -6.86 19.83 -14.83
N GLU A 38 -7.01 19.19 -15.98
CA GLU A 38 -7.54 17.84 -16.10
C GLU A 38 -6.65 16.81 -15.38
N LYS A 39 -5.33 16.91 -15.59
CA LYS A 39 -4.36 16.05 -14.89
C LYS A 39 -4.40 16.23 -13.37
N GLU A 40 -4.44 17.47 -12.90
CA GLU A 40 -4.56 17.76 -11.45
C GLU A 40 -5.88 17.24 -10.87
N TYR A 41 -6.96 17.30 -11.64
CA TYR A 41 -8.24 16.75 -11.23
C TYR A 41 -8.17 15.23 -11.08
N LEU A 42 -7.64 14.53 -12.08
CA LEU A 42 -7.47 13.08 -12.07
C LEU A 42 -6.55 12.60 -10.92
N GLU A 43 -5.46 13.32 -10.67
CA GLU A 43 -4.56 13.02 -9.55
C GLU A 43 -5.26 13.18 -8.19
N ARG A 44 -6.09 14.21 -8.01
CA ARG A 44 -6.89 14.39 -6.79
C ARG A 44 -7.93 13.29 -6.62
N GLU A 45 -8.66 12.96 -7.68
CA GLU A 45 -9.67 11.89 -7.66
C GLU A 45 -9.03 10.54 -7.30
N HIS A 46 -7.91 10.21 -7.93
CA HIS A 46 -7.17 8.99 -7.63
C HIS A 46 -6.67 8.94 -6.18
N LYS A 47 -6.18 10.06 -5.66
CA LYS A 47 -5.75 10.15 -4.26
C LYS A 47 -6.92 9.94 -3.29
N LEU A 48 -8.06 10.58 -3.54
CA LEU A 48 -9.26 10.42 -2.71
C LEU A 48 -9.79 8.97 -2.75
N LEU A 49 -9.74 8.34 -3.92
CA LEU A 49 -10.13 6.94 -4.07
C LEU A 49 -9.22 6.00 -3.27
N LEU A 50 -7.90 6.22 -3.33
CA LEU A 50 -6.93 5.47 -2.54
C LEU A 50 -7.14 5.66 -1.03
N GLU A 51 -7.36 6.89 -0.58
CA GLU A 51 -7.65 7.18 0.83
C GLU A 51 -8.95 6.50 1.29
N SER A 52 -10.00 6.53 0.45
CA SER A 52 -11.26 5.85 0.73
C SER A 52 -11.10 4.34 0.81
N LYS A 53 -10.39 3.72 -0.15
CA LYS A 53 -10.11 2.27 -0.14
C LYS A 53 -9.28 1.87 1.08
N ASN A 54 -8.25 2.65 1.42
CA ASN A 54 -7.43 2.38 2.60
C ASN A 54 -8.24 2.49 3.90
N LYS A 55 -9.16 3.44 3.99
CA LYS A 55 -10.09 3.57 5.12
C LYS A 55 -11.06 2.38 5.21
N GLN A 56 -11.60 1.93 4.08
CA GLN A 56 -12.45 0.72 4.03
C GLN A 56 -11.68 -0.52 4.46
N ILE A 57 -10.45 -0.70 3.98
CA ILE A 57 -9.57 -1.81 4.37
C ILE A 57 -9.29 -1.76 5.87
N ALA A 58 -8.99 -0.59 6.42
CA ALA A 58 -8.75 -0.42 7.86
C ALA A 58 -10.01 -0.75 8.69
N LEU A 59 -11.19 -0.32 8.24
CA LEU A 59 -12.46 -0.65 8.90
C LEU A 59 -12.79 -2.14 8.81
N LEU A 60 -12.56 -2.77 7.67
CA LEU A 60 -12.73 -4.21 7.49
C LEU A 60 -11.74 -4.99 8.36
N LYS A 61 -10.47 -4.59 8.38
CA LYS A 61 -9.45 -5.20 9.26
C LYS A 61 -9.85 -5.07 10.73
N ASN A 62 -10.27 -3.89 11.16
CA ASN A 62 -10.71 -3.67 12.55
C ASN A 62 -11.99 -4.45 12.88
N GLY A 63 -13.00 -4.45 12.01
CA GLY A 63 -14.23 -5.19 12.21
C GLY A 63 -14.07 -6.71 12.20
N LEU A 64 -13.15 -7.21 11.37
CA LEU A 64 -12.78 -8.64 11.34
C LEU A 64 -11.92 -9.01 12.56
N PHE A 65 -11.02 -8.11 12.97
CA PHE A 65 -10.22 -8.29 14.18
C PHE A 65 -11.10 -8.31 15.44
N GLU A 66 -12.14 -7.48 15.50
CA GLU A 66 -13.14 -7.50 16.59
C GLU A 66 -14.03 -8.75 16.56
N ARG A 67 -14.32 -9.31 15.38
CA ARG A 67 -15.13 -10.54 15.22
C ARG A 67 -14.35 -11.83 15.45
N LEU A 68 -13.04 -11.80 15.28
CA LEU A 68 -12.20 -12.96 15.59
C LEU A 68 -12.15 -13.12 17.10
N GLU A 69 -12.57 -14.29 17.61
CA GLU A 69 -12.32 -14.68 19.03
C GLU A 69 -10.85 -14.53 19.42
N LEU A 70 -9.95 -14.63 18.43
CA LEU A 70 -8.53 -14.36 18.53
C LEU A 70 -8.23 -12.96 19.07
N ALA A 71 -8.87 -11.93 18.51
CA ALA A 71 -8.67 -10.55 18.96
C ALA A 71 -9.18 -10.34 20.39
N LYS A 72 -10.25 -11.01 20.74
CA LYS A 72 -10.77 -11.01 22.11
C LYS A 72 -9.78 -11.70 23.05
N LYS A 73 -9.26 -12.87 22.68
CA LYS A 73 -8.25 -13.60 23.46
C LYS A 73 -6.95 -12.80 23.61
N ILE A 74 -6.48 -12.11 22.55
CA ILE A 74 -5.30 -11.24 22.59
C ILE A 74 -5.55 -9.97 23.43
N LYS A 75 -6.74 -9.39 23.35
CA LYS A 75 -7.12 -8.20 24.11
C LYS A 75 -7.28 -8.47 25.60
N ASP A 76 -7.84 -9.62 25.93
CA ASP A 76 -8.02 -10.08 27.32
C ASP A 76 -6.69 -10.49 27.96
N ALA A 77 -5.72 -10.96 27.16
CA ALA A 77 -4.36 -11.33 27.62
C ALA A 77 -3.43 -10.13 27.86
N LYS A 78 -3.74 -8.94 27.31
CA LYS A 78 -2.95 -7.69 27.57
C LYS A 78 -2.95 -7.22 29.03
N GLY A 79 -3.70 -7.85 29.91
CA GLY A 79 -3.75 -7.52 31.33
C GLY A 79 -3.44 -8.66 32.29
N GLN A 80 -3.30 -9.88 31.81
CA GLN A 80 -3.10 -11.08 32.65
C GLN A 80 -2.07 -12.01 31.99
N SER A 81 -1.24 -12.66 32.82
CA SER A 81 -0.24 -13.67 32.42
C SER A 81 -0.86 -14.96 31.85
N SER A 82 -1.95 -14.90 31.12
CA SER A 82 -2.64 -16.05 30.57
C SER A 82 -2.17 -16.31 29.13
N HIS A 83 -1.80 -17.56 28.87
CA HIS A 83 -1.41 -18.02 27.54
C HIS A 83 -2.59 -17.85 26.55
N ILE A 84 -2.30 -17.24 25.42
CA ILE A 84 -3.26 -17.12 24.32
C ILE A 84 -3.23 -18.46 23.56
N VAL A 85 -4.32 -19.21 23.63
CA VAL A 85 -4.46 -20.45 22.86
C VAL A 85 -5.24 -20.15 21.57
N ILE A 86 -4.55 -20.30 20.45
CA ILE A 86 -5.16 -20.24 19.10
C ILE A 86 -5.47 -21.68 18.70
N ASN A 87 -6.73 -21.98 18.43
CA ASN A 87 -7.14 -23.29 17.92
C ASN A 87 -7.13 -23.35 16.39
N ASP A 88 -7.30 -24.54 15.83
CA ASP A 88 -7.26 -24.75 14.37
C ASP A 88 -8.34 -23.97 13.63
N ASN A 89 -9.50 -23.74 14.24
CA ASN A 89 -10.56 -22.93 13.66
C ASN A 89 -10.17 -21.45 13.57
N ASP A 90 -9.49 -20.93 14.59
CA ASP A 90 -8.96 -19.55 14.59
C ASP A 90 -7.93 -19.38 13.45
N TRP A 91 -7.06 -20.38 13.23
CA TRP A 91 -6.08 -20.39 12.13
C TRP A 91 -6.75 -20.45 10.76
N ASN A 92 -7.77 -21.27 10.60
CA ASN A 92 -8.52 -21.38 9.35
C ASN A 92 -9.28 -20.09 9.02
N GLN A 93 -9.86 -19.44 10.02
CA GLN A 93 -10.51 -18.14 9.86
C GLN A 93 -9.51 -17.06 9.44
N LEU A 94 -8.34 -16.99 10.10
CA LEU A 94 -7.29 -16.05 9.76
C LEU A 94 -6.75 -16.29 8.35
N HIS A 95 -6.55 -17.55 7.97
CA HIS A 95 -6.15 -17.94 6.63
C HIS A 95 -7.17 -17.47 5.59
N SER A 96 -8.45 -17.77 5.79
CA SER A 96 -9.53 -17.37 4.89
C SER A 96 -9.64 -15.85 4.75
N LEU A 97 -9.40 -15.12 5.84
CA LEU A 97 -9.38 -13.67 5.85
C LEU A 97 -8.26 -13.10 4.97
N LEU A 98 -7.05 -13.64 5.11
CA LEU A 98 -5.88 -13.13 4.39
C LEU A 98 -5.82 -13.62 2.94
N GLU A 99 -6.56 -14.69 2.62
CA GLU A 99 -6.69 -15.24 1.27
C GLU A 99 -7.89 -14.68 0.51
N GLY A 100 -8.93 -14.25 1.22
CA GLY A 100 -10.20 -13.79 0.62
C GLY A 100 -10.21 -12.38 0.04
N GLY A 101 -9.08 -11.64 0.14
CA GLY A 101 -8.91 -10.32 -0.47
C GLY A 101 -8.24 -10.39 -1.84
N GLU A 102 -8.11 -9.25 -2.53
CA GLU A 102 -7.34 -9.14 -3.79
C GLU A 102 -5.85 -9.49 -3.63
N GLU A 103 -5.39 -9.63 -2.40
CA GLU A 103 -3.98 -9.83 -2.10
C GLU A 103 -3.53 -11.29 -2.20
N TYR A 104 -4.42 -12.29 -2.02
CA TYR A 104 -4.05 -13.73 -2.01
C TYR A 104 -2.76 -13.97 -1.21
N PHE A 105 -2.72 -13.41 0.00
CA PHE A 105 -1.48 -13.25 0.76
C PHE A 105 -0.75 -14.57 1.02
N VAL A 106 -1.47 -15.59 1.48
CA VAL A 106 -0.86 -16.88 1.85
C VAL A 106 -0.39 -17.62 0.60
N SER A 107 -1.17 -17.58 -0.50
CA SER A 107 -0.79 -18.18 -1.77
C SER A 107 0.46 -17.54 -2.34
N LYS A 108 0.53 -16.21 -2.41
CA LYS A 108 1.72 -15.47 -2.86
C LYS A 108 2.94 -15.72 -1.95
N LEU A 109 2.72 -15.83 -0.64
CA LEU A 109 3.79 -16.13 0.30
C LEU A 109 4.39 -17.51 0.04
N LYS A 110 3.56 -18.53 -0.16
CA LYS A 110 3.99 -19.91 -0.48
C LYS A 110 4.69 -20.00 -1.83
N GLU A 111 4.20 -19.27 -2.82
CA GLU A 111 4.82 -19.18 -4.15
C GLU A 111 6.22 -18.56 -4.07
N ARG A 112 6.34 -17.45 -3.34
CA ARG A 112 7.62 -16.73 -3.21
C ARG A 112 8.62 -17.45 -2.31
N TYR A 113 8.14 -18.16 -1.29
CA TYR A 113 8.96 -18.83 -0.29
C TYR A 113 8.48 -20.27 -0.04
N PRO A 114 8.66 -21.19 -1.00
CA PRO A 114 8.13 -22.54 -0.94
C PRO A 114 8.73 -23.40 0.18
N SER A 115 9.85 -22.97 0.76
CA SER A 115 10.54 -23.67 1.87
C SER A 115 9.96 -23.36 3.24
N LEU A 116 8.95 -22.50 3.35
CA LEU A 116 8.34 -22.13 4.62
C LEU A 116 7.47 -23.27 5.18
N SER A 117 7.65 -23.55 6.46
CA SER A 117 6.78 -24.44 7.21
C SER A 117 5.42 -23.78 7.52
N ASN A 118 4.44 -24.59 7.90
CA ASN A 118 3.13 -24.06 8.32
C ASN A 118 3.24 -23.08 9.49
N ASP A 119 4.09 -23.36 10.48
CA ASP A 119 4.37 -22.46 11.62
C ASP A 119 4.90 -21.09 11.16
N GLU A 120 5.80 -21.09 10.17
CA GLU A 120 6.39 -19.87 9.63
C GLU A 120 5.35 -19.07 8.82
N ILE A 121 4.47 -19.76 8.10
CA ILE A 121 3.33 -19.13 7.42
C ILE A 121 2.37 -18.51 8.43
N GLN A 122 2.06 -19.23 9.52
CA GLN A 122 1.24 -18.70 10.61
C GLN A 122 1.87 -17.47 11.26
N MET A 123 3.20 -17.45 11.48
CA MET A 123 3.90 -16.25 11.94
C MET A 123 3.76 -15.09 10.96
N CYS A 124 3.88 -15.33 9.65
CA CYS A 124 3.65 -14.28 8.63
C CYS A 124 2.23 -13.73 8.68
N MET A 125 1.24 -14.59 8.88
CA MET A 125 -0.16 -14.20 9.03
C MET A 125 -0.35 -13.28 10.24
N LEU A 126 0.26 -13.61 11.40
CA LEU A 126 0.22 -12.78 12.60
C LEU A 126 0.92 -11.43 12.40
N ILE A 127 2.07 -11.41 11.70
CA ILE A 127 2.75 -10.18 11.32
C ILE A 127 1.86 -9.33 10.42
N ARG A 128 1.23 -9.94 9.40
CA ARG A 128 0.36 -9.25 8.45
C ARG A 128 -0.82 -8.54 9.10
N ILE A 129 -1.38 -9.10 10.17
CA ILE A 129 -2.44 -8.47 10.97
C ILE A 129 -1.90 -7.47 12.01
N GLY A 130 -0.60 -7.24 12.04
CA GLY A 130 0.02 -6.19 12.85
C GLY A 130 0.35 -6.58 14.29
N LEU A 131 0.39 -7.88 14.65
CA LEU A 131 0.75 -8.31 16.00
C LEU A 131 2.20 -7.98 16.36
N SER A 132 2.44 -7.54 17.59
CA SER A 132 3.78 -7.28 18.12
C SER A 132 4.57 -8.58 18.36
N ASN A 133 5.87 -8.46 18.52
CA ASN A 133 6.71 -9.61 18.91
C ASN A 133 6.34 -10.16 20.30
N GLU A 134 5.84 -9.31 21.17
CA GLU A 134 5.35 -9.68 22.51
C GLU A 134 4.06 -10.47 22.41
N ASP A 135 3.09 -10.02 21.61
CA ASP A 135 1.84 -10.74 21.37
C ASP A 135 2.11 -12.13 20.75
N MET A 136 3.00 -12.18 19.76
CA MET A 136 3.41 -13.45 19.15
C MET A 136 4.12 -14.38 20.15
N ALA A 137 4.99 -13.84 21.01
CA ALA A 137 5.65 -14.63 22.06
C ALA A 137 4.63 -15.27 23.02
N ASN A 138 3.60 -14.51 23.39
CA ASN A 138 2.48 -15.01 24.22
C ASN A 138 1.70 -16.13 23.53
N ILE A 139 1.39 -15.97 22.22
CA ILE A 139 0.70 -17.00 21.42
C ILE A 139 1.50 -18.28 21.34
N TYR A 140 2.81 -18.18 21.09
CA TYR A 140 3.70 -19.35 20.99
C TYR A 140 4.19 -19.87 22.36
N CYS A 141 3.75 -19.29 23.46
CA CYS A 141 4.17 -19.64 24.82
C CYS A 141 5.70 -19.66 25.00
N ILE A 142 6.38 -18.65 24.41
CA ILE A 142 7.84 -18.48 24.47
C ILE A 142 8.23 -17.10 24.98
N THR A 143 9.49 -16.92 25.34
CA THR A 143 9.99 -15.59 25.72
C THR A 143 10.13 -14.67 24.50
N ILE A 144 10.08 -13.35 24.72
CA ILE A 144 10.31 -12.35 23.66
C ILE A 144 11.67 -12.56 22.98
N ASN A 145 12.70 -12.95 23.77
CA ASN A 145 14.03 -13.21 23.21
C ASN A 145 14.02 -14.46 22.31
N SER A 146 13.29 -15.50 22.69
CA SER A 146 13.09 -16.69 21.86
C SER A 146 12.34 -16.36 20.57
N MET A 147 11.31 -15.49 20.65
CA MET A 147 10.58 -15.02 19.48
C MET A 147 11.50 -14.23 18.54
N LYS A 148 12.32 -13.30 19.06
CA LYS A 148 13.31 -12.57 18.26
C LYS A 148 14.30 -13.48 17.55
N ARG A 149 14.80 -14.54 18.24
CA ARG A 149 15.69 -15.54 17.63
C ARG A 149 14.96 -16.34 16.52
N LYS A 150 13.72 -16.73 16.76
CA LYS A 150 12.89 -17.43 15.77
C LYS A 150 12.67 -16.56 14.51
N LEU A 151 12.38 -15.28 14.67
CA LEU A 151 12.25 -14.31 13.56
C LEU A 151 13.59 -14.07 12.84
N TYR A 152 14.71 -14.11 13.56
CA TYR A 152 16.03 -13.99 12.95
C TYR A 152 16.35 -15.19 12.06
N SER A 153 16.19 -16.41 12.57
CA SER A 153 16.34 -17.65 11.78
C SER A 153 15.41 -17.68 10.57
N PHE A 154 14.19 -17.20 10.76
CA PHE A 154 13.21 -17.07 9.69
C PHE A 154 13.63 -16.06 8.60
N LYS A 155 14.22 -14.94 9.00
CA LYS A 155 14.81 -13.94 8.09
C LYS A 155 15.87 -14.57 7.17
N GLU A 156 16.78 -15.37 7.74
CA GLU A 156 17.81 -16.09 6.99
C GLU A 156 17.18 -17.07 5.97
N LYS A 157 16.15 -17.81 6.39
CA LYS A 157 15.43 -18.77 5.55
C LYS A 157 14.70 -18.10 4.38
N MET A 158 14.21 -16.87 4.58
CA MET A 158 13.62 -16.06 3.50
C MET A 158 14.68 -15.44 2.57
N GLY A 159 15.96 -15.63 2.82
CA GLY A 159 17.04 -15.02 2.02
C GLY A 159 17.16 -13.50 2.16
N ILE A 160 16.65 -12.93 3.26
CA ILE A 160 16.75 -11.49 3.54
C ILE A 160 18.13 -11.21 4.11
N THR A 161 19.10 -10.87 3.23
CA THR A 161 20.51 -10.63 3.59
C THR A 161 20.78 -9.22 4.13
N ASP A 162 19.92 -8.28 3.81
CA ASP A 162 20.05 -6.89 4.28
C ASP A 162 19.86 -6.81 5.80
N LYS A 163 20.88 -6.23 6.50
CA LYS A 163 20.88 -6.12 7.96
C LYS A 163 19.78 -5.20 8.48
N ASP A 164 19.43 -4.16 7.72
CA ASP A 164 18.46 -3.15 8.10
C ASP A 164 17.01 -3.57 7.76
N GLN A 165 16.84 -4.64 6.97
CA GLN A 165 15.55 -5.14 6.58
C GLN A 165 15.09 -6.25 7.54
N SER A 166 13.91 -6.07 8.15
CA SER A 166 13.29 -7.07 9.02
C SER A 166 12.27 -7.91 8.24
N VAL A 167 11.95 -9.11 8.75
CA VAL A 167 10.84 -9.93 8.23
C VAL A 167 9.54 -9.12 8.20
N ARG A 168 9.32 -8.30 9.21
CA ARG A 168 8.14 -7.44 9.32
C ARG A 168 8.03 -6.44 8.17
N ASN A 169 9.14 -5.84 7.75
CA ASN A 169 9.17 -4.88 6.64
C ASN A 169 8.91 -5.54 5.26
N VAL A 170 9.14 -6.86 5.17
CA VAL A 170 8.90 -7.62 3.94
C VAL A 170 7.46 -8.13 3.86
N ILE A 171 6.83 -8.36 5.03
CA ILE A 171 5.49 -8.95 5.14
C ILE A 171 4.39 -7.88 5.17
N LEU A 172 4.64 -6.71 5.74
CA LEU A 172 3.69 -5.58 5.80
C LEU A 172 3.66 -4.78 4.51
#